data_09fbb95288d568657b80bec1471b317e
#
_entry.id   09fbb95288d568657b80bec1471b317e
#
_cell.length_a   1.000
_cell.length_b   1.000
_cell.length_c   1.000
_cell.angle_alpha   90.00
_cell.angle_beta   90.00
_cell.angle_gamma   90.00
#
_symmetry.space_group_name_H-M   'P 1'
#
loop_
_entity.id
_entity.type
_entity.pdbx_description
1 polymer ?
#
loop_
_entity_poly.entity_id
_entity_poly.type
_entity_poly.pdbx_seq_one_letter_code
_entity_poly.pdbx_strand_id
1 'polypeptide(L)'
;YRFAQPPKMPTLTATAGDSKVILTWDDVADTKTRDPFVGNINDFEGYKVYRSTDKYMSDPEIITDGYGTPMFKKPIYQCDLVDDIYGFTDFGLVNGSGYNLGSDTGIKHIFVDNTVQNGRTYYYAVVAYDFGAPDIGPGIAPSENNAVIELDEAEEVRTIGKNVAVVVPHQRAAGYVPPEIEMQESEMLGSGTVEPLIRAQGSLKQGHQYALTFSVDTIGTISGYDYGFQYVTNGIKIYDETDSTLLIYSEDTSKYVGKNIVYKDTADYWTLNTDEIFLTDIFDGLQVAIDPGVEQPRISYQKSGWLNGSGNIRITPTQTEALMLPWKYNIVFSDDDSAYVGIGRSGTVRDENGTSIGTNKITQPALNFYVQNTSFIDTATGQYPLMDIVVHDENNNDIIEVGIDRFFVGATVGTRWRATAFIIDFKLDSGATYPQGDNTYLVDWQRPFFVTDTVRFEVGEETGLDLSIAKTDLDSIRVVPVSYTHMTL
;
A
#
# COMPACT_ATOMS: atom_id res chain seq x y z
N TYR A 1 -8.42 16.65 41.57
CA TYR A 1 -9.49 15.92 40.83
C TYR A 1 -8.95 15.56 39.45
N ARG A 2 -9.05 14.31 39.08
CA ARG A 2 -8.77 13.84 37.71
C ARG A 2 -10.12 13.64 37.02
N PHE A 3 -10.25 14.17 35.82
CA PHE A 3 -11.43 14.01 34.97
C PHE A 3 -10.97 13.27 33.71
N ALA A 4 -11.85 12.46 33.14
CA ALA A 4 -11.66 11.94 31.79
C ALA A 4 -11.47 13.12 30.81
N GLN A 5 -10.54 12.97 29.91
CA GLN A 5 -10.16 14.01 28.94
C GLN A 5 -10.34 13.46 27.53
N PRO A 6 -10.92 14.24 26.62
CA PRO A 6 -10.98 13.81 25.23
C PRO A 6 -9.57 13.60 24.66
N PRO A 7 -9.43 12.80 23.60
CA PRO A 7 -8.16 12.60 22.92
C PRO A 7 -7.46 13.91 22.55
N LYS A 8 -6.18 13.87 22.26
CA LYS A 8 -5.47 15.06 21.78
C LYS A 8 -6.14 15.57 20.51
N MET A 9 -6.32 16.90 20.48
CA MET A 9 -6.97 17.56 19.37
C MET A 9 -6.10 17.48 18.10
N PRO A 10 -6.62 16.98 16.96
CA PRO A 10 -5.88 16.96 15.70
C PRO A 10 -5.75 18.37 15.10
N THR A 11 -4.85 18.54 14.14
CA THR A 11 -4.72 19.76 13.34
C THR A 11 -5.32 19.52 11.97
N LEU A 12 -6.36 20.28 11.62
CA LEU A 12 -7.08 20.15 10.35
C LEU A 12 -6.53 21.10 9.29
N THR A 13 -6.31 20.59 8.09
CA THR A 13 -6.06 21.37 6.87
C THR A 13 -7.18 21.12 5.87
N ALA A 14 -7.77 22.18 5.32
CA ALA A 14 -8.76 22.10 4.25
C ALA A 14 -8.22 22.72 2.97
N THR A 15 -8.25 21.96 1.89
CA THR A 15 -7.83 22.40 0.55
C THR A 15 -9.05 22.55 -0.35
N ALA A 16 -9.25 23.75 -0.89
CA ALA A 16 -10.31 24.03 -1.83
C ALA A 16 -10.03 23.37 -3.20
N GLY A 17 -11.06 22.81 -3.82
CA GLY A 17 -11.01 22.29 -5.16
C GLY A 17 -12.28 22.68 -5.93
N ASP A 18 -12.34 22.34 -7.22
CA ASP A 18 -13.53 22.56 -8.04
C ASP A 18 -14.64 21.58 -7.59
N SER A 19 -15.70 22.13 -7.01
CA SER A 19 -16.85 21.39 -6.47
C SER A 19 -16.47 20.31 -5.44
N LYS A 20 -15.35 20.50 -4.75
CA LYS A 20 -14.86 19.60 -3.69
C LYS A 20 -14.01 20.32 -2.66
N VAL A 21 -13.91 19.70 -1.49
CA VAL A 21 -12.95 20.08 -0.43
C VAL A 21 -12.20 18.83 0.00
N ILE A 22 -10.88 18.93 0.07
CA ILE A 22 -10.03 17.87 0.61
C ILE A 22 -9.65 18.26 2.03
N LEU A 23 -10.03 17.44 2.99
CA LEU A 23 -9.71 17.58 4.40
C LEU A 23 -8.61 16.61 4.77
N THR A 24 -7.59 17.10 5.47
CA THR A 24 -6.48 16.28 5.96
C THR A 24 -6.17 16.68 7.39
N TRP A 25 -5.78 15.73 8.24
CA TRP A 25 -5.41 16.00 9.63
C TRP A 25 -4.25 15.15 10.08
N ASP A 26 -3.57 15.61 11.15
CA ASP A 26 -2.43 14.91 11.71
C ASP A 26 -2.84 13.70 12.58
N ASP A 27 -1.88 12.82 12.86
CA ASP A 27 -2.04 11.60 13.66
C ASP A 27 -1.90 11.79 15.17
N VAL A 28 -1.88 13.05 15.63
CA VAL A 28 -1.57 13.34 17.05
C VAL A 28 -2.57 12.73 18.02
N ALA A 29 -3.82 12.59 17.61
CA ALA A 29 -4.87 12.02 18.46
C ALA A 29 -4.69 10.52 18.65
N ASP A 30 -4.55 9.76 17.58
CA ASP A 30 -4.43 8.29 17.62
C ASP A 30 -3.06 7.81 18.11
N THR A 31 -2.00 8.61 17.90
CA THR A 31 -0.64 8.20 18.31
C THR A 31 -0.21 8.69 19.68
N LYS A 32 -0.62 9.90 20.11
CA LYS A 32 -0.06 10.61 21.28
C LYS A 32 -1.06 10.87 22.41
N THR A 33 -2.32 10.39 22.26
CA THR A 33 -3.30 10.47 23.35
C THR A 33 -2.85 9.62 24.53
N ARG A 34 -3.03 10.14 25.75
CA ARG A 34 -2.85 9.42 27.00
C ARG A 34 -3.81 10.03 28.02
N ASP A 35 -4.79 9.29 28.48
CA ASP A 35 -5.71 9.73 29.52
C ASP A 35 -5.23 9.25 30.90
N PRO A 36 -4.83 10.16 31.78
CA PRO A 36 -4.44 9.81 33.15
C PRO A 36 -5.59 9.25 34.01
N PHE A 37 -6.84 9.47 33.59
CA PHE A 37 -8.01 9.00 34.34
C PHE A 37 -8.20 7.50 34.23
N VAL A 38 -8.00 6.94 33.04
CA VAL A 38 -8.11 5.51 32.75
C VAL A 38 -6.77 4.76 32.84
N GLY A 39 -5.80 5.31 33.54
CA GLY A 39 -4.52 4.63 33.79
C GLY A 39 -3.38 5.06 32.86
N ASN A 40 -3.50 6.21 32.21
CA ASN A 40 -2.51 6.77 31.27
C ASN A 40 -2.34 5.91 30.00
N ILE A 41 -3.41 5.25 29.59
CA ILE A 41 -3.48 4.49 28.33
C ILE A 41 -3.89 5.41 27.17
N ASN A 42 -3.76 4.91 25.95
CA ASN A 42 -4.37 5.51 24.77
C ASN A 42 -5.80 4.98 24.67
N ASP A 43 -6.77 5.82 24.92
CA ASP A 43 -8.20 5.52 24.86
C ASP A 43 -8.88 6.13 23.63
N PHE A 44 -8.08 6.61 22.68
CA PHE A 44 -8.57 7.10 21.40
C PHE A 44 -9.30 5.98 20.64
N GLU A 45 -10.45 6.32 20.06
CA GLU A 45 -11.28 5.38 19.30
C GLU A 45 -11.39 5.79 17.83
N GLY A 46 -11.59 7.07 17.54
CA GLY A 46 -11.80 7.46 16.16
C GLY A 46 -11.91 8.96 15.91
N TYR A 47 -12.24 9.28 14.66
CA TYR A 47 -12.45 10.65 14.19
C TYR A 47 -13.87 10.81 13.62
N LYS A 48 -14.43 12.01 13.83
CA LYS A 48 -15.65 12.48 13.18
C LYS A 48 -15.40 13.79 12.46
N VAL A 49 -15.97 13.93 11.28
CA VAL A 49 -15.94 15.17 10.49
C VAL A 49 -17.32 15.79 10.49
N TYR A 50 -17.40 17.04 10.92
CA TYR A 50 -18.60 17.86 10.84
C TYR A 50 -18.43 18.96 9.80
N ARG A 51 -19.49 19.28 9.09
CA ARG A 51 -19.55 20.38 8.13
C ARG A 51 -20.72 21.29 8.44
N SER A 52 -20.49 22.60 8.31
CA SER A 52 -21.51 23.63 8.42
C SER A 52 -21.35 24.66 7.31
N THR A 53 -22.44 25.35 6.96
CA THR A 53 -22.42 26.56 6.13
C THR A 53 -22.61 27.81 6.98
N ASP A 54 -22.75 27.62 8.28
CA ASP A 54 -22.89 28.64 9.28
C ASP A 54 -21.70 28.64 10.25
N LYS A 55 -21.19 29.83 10.53
CA LYS A 55 -20.04 30.06 11.44
C LYS A 55 -20.29 29.61 12.89
N TYR A 56 -21.53 29.43 13.31
CA TYR A 56 -21.90 28.90 14.62
C TYR A 56 -21.94 27.37 14.66
N MET A 57 -21.66 26.71 13.55
CA MET A 57 -21.78 25.25 13.43
C MET A 57 -23.18 24.76 13.87
N SER A 58 -24.23 25.49 13.50
CA SER A 58 -25.59 25.25 13.96
C SER A 58 -26.44 24.43 12.97
N ASP A 59 -26.01 24.33 11.70
CA ASP A 59 -26.73 23.64 10.63
C ASP A 59 -26.34 22.17 10.37
N PRO A 60 -25.33 21.51 11.03
CA PRO A 60 -25.18 20.07 10.92
C PRO A 60 -26.46 19.36 11.32
N GLU A 61 -26.82 18.33 10.56
CA GLU A 61 -27.98 17.50 10.84
C GLU A 61 -27.95 16.99 12.29
N ILE A 62 -29.02 17.22 13.03
CA ILE A 62 -29.13 16.85 14.43
C ILE A 62 -29.86 15.50 14.52
N ILE A 63 -29.24 14.55 15.20
CA ILE A 63 -29.89 13.30 15.57
C ILE A 63 -30.74 13.57 16.80
N THR A 64 -32.04 13.32 16.67
CA THR A 64 -33.01 13.49 17.77
C THR A 64 -33.40 12.13 18.34
N ASP A 65 -33.82 12.12 19.61
CA ASP A 65 -34.49 10.97 20.21
C ASP A 65 -35.92 10.79 19.63
N GLY A 66 -36.61 9.73 20.06
CA GLY A 66 -37.98 9.44 19.61
C GLY A 66 -39.01 10.53 19.96
N TYR A 67 -38.69 11.53 20.77
CA TYR A 67 -39.52 12.67 21.16
C TYR A 67 -39.08 13.98 20.46
N GLY A 68 -38.09 13.93 19.60
CA GLY A 68 -37.55 15.09 18.88
C GLY A 68 -36.53 15.92 19.66
N THR A 69 -36.02 15.42 20.79
CA THR A 69 -35.01 16.11 21.57
C THR A 69 -33.65 16.01 20.86
N PRO A 70 -32.93 17.12 20.61
CA PRO A 70 -31.57 17.06 20.03
C PRO A 70 -30.61 16.27 20.92
N MET A 71 -29.94 15.27 20.34
CA MET A 71 -29.05 14.40 21.06
C MET A 71 -27.58 14.61 20.62
N PHE A 72 -27.34 14.41 19.34
CA PHE A 72 -25.99 14.49 18.76
C PHE A 72 -26.06 15.18 17.41
N LYS A 73 -24.93 15.77 16.98
CA LYS A 73 -24.75 16.20 15.60
C LYS A 73 -24.34 14.99 14.75
N LYS A 74 -24.92 14.90 13.56
CA LYS A 74 -24.56 13.85 12.61
C LYS A 74 -23.26 14.22 11.88
N PRO A 75 -22.20 13.44 11.97
CA PRO A 75 -20.99 13.68 11.20
C PRO A 75 -21.26 13.37 9.71
N ILE A 76 -20.56 14.07 8.82
CA ILE A 76 -20.56 13.73 7.38
C ILE A 76 -19.59 12.58 7.06
N TYR A 77 -18.66 12.30 7.96
CA TYR A 77 -17.71 11.20 7.88
C TYR A 77 -17.30 10.76 9.29
N GLN A 78 -17.07 9.48 9.47
CA GLN A 78 -16.54 8.88 10.69
C GLN A 78 -15.61 7.73 10.31
N CYS A 79 -14.49 7.60 11.03
CA CYS A 79 -13.63 6.43 11.01
C CYS A 79 -13.16 6.10 12.41
N ASP A 80 -12.95 4.82 12.69
CA ASP A 80 -12.66 4.25 14.00
C ASP A 80 -11.60 3.18 13.91
N LEU A 81 -11.00 2.79 15.04
CA LEU A 81 -10.05 1.71 15.11
C LEU A 81 -10.70 0.38 14.70
N VAL A 82 -9.87 -0.56 14.25
CA VAL A 82 -10.30 -1.95 14.02
C VAL A 82 -9.85 -2.76 15.23
N ASP A 83 -10.68 -2.79 16.27
CA ASP A 83 -10.33 -3.38 17.57
C ASP A 83 -11.51 -4.06 18.27
N ASP A 84 -12.59 -4.37 17.54
CA ASP A 84 -13.85 -4.95 18.02
C ASP A 84 -14.65 -4.03 18.99
N ILE A 85 -14.29 -2.73 19.07
CA ILE A 85 -15.05 -1.71 19.80
C ILE A 85 -15.87 -0.91 18.80
N TYR A 86 -17.17 -1.20 18.66
CA TYR A 86 -18.01 -0.56 17.65
C TYR A 86 -19.48 -0.44 18.10
N GLY A 87 -20.28 0.28 17.32
CA GLY A 87 -21.72 0.42 17.56
C GLY A 87 -22.05 1.48 18.59
N PHE A 88 -23.19 1.33 19.25
CA PHE A 88 -23.65 2.28 20.25
C PHE A 88 -23.30 1.77 21.66
N THR A 89 -22.78 2.66 22.50
CA THR A 89 -22.49 2.32 23.89
C THR A 89 -23.78 2.00 24.64
N ASP A 90 -23.74 1.03 25.55
CA ASP A 90 -24.79 0.66 26.49
C ASP A 90 -24.57 1.27 27.88
N PHE A 91 -23.53 2.06 28.06
CA PHE A 91 -23.10 2.76 29.27
C PHE A 91 -22.95 4.26 29.00
N GLY A 92 -22.88 5.06 30.07
CA GLY A 92 -22.68 6.49 29.98
C GLY A 92 -23.75 7.19 29.11
N LEU A 93 -24.98 6.71 29.15
CA LEU A 93 -26.06 7.16 28.28
C LEU A 93 -26.37 8.65 28.47
N VAL A 94 -26.42 9.41 27.38
CA VAL A 94 -26.91 10.80 27.37
C VAL A 94 -28.39 10.80 27.00
N ASN A 95 -29.23 11.22 27.93
CA ASN A 95 -30.71 11.17 27.79
C ASN A 95 -31.24 9.79 27.33
N GLY A 96 -30.59 8.70 27.74
CA GLY A 96 -30.96 7.34 27.37
C GLY A 96 -30.46 6.86 26.00
N SER A 97 -29.67 7.64 25.30
CA SER A 97 -29.05 7.25 24.03
C SER A 97 -27.55 6.99 24.18
N GLY A 98 -27.06 5.90 23.59
CA GLY A 98 -25.63 5.56 23.53
C GLY A 98 -24.89 6.42 22.52
N TYR A 99 -23.60 6.59 22.75
CA TYR A 99 -22.70 7.23 21.81
C TYR A 99 -22.32 6.25 20.68
N ASN A 100 -22.23 6.73 19.44
CA ASN A 100 -21.83 5.90 18.30
C ASN A 100 -20.30 5.87 18.19
N LEU A 101 -19.70 4.69 18.44
CA LEU A 101 -18.26 4.47 18.38
C LEU A 101 -17.73 4.18 16.96
N GLY A 102 -18.61 3.74 16.03
CA GLY A 102 -18.21 3.44 14.65
C GLY A 102 -18.55 2.02 14.21
N SER A 103 -17.79 1.48 13.28
CA SER A 103 -18.03 0.17 12.64
C SER A 103 -16.74 -0.55 12.25
N ASP A 104 -15.64 -0.39 13.00
CA ASP A 104 -14.32 -0.95 12.70
C ASP A 104 -13.81 -0.60 11.29
N THR A 105 -13.90 0.68 10.91
CA THR A 105 -13.64 1.12 9.53
C THR A 105 -12.16 1.32 9.21
N GLY A 106 -11.31 1.34 10.21
CA GLY A 106 -9.89 1.70 10.12
C GLY A 106 -9.66 3.21 10.09
N ILE A 107 -8.60 3.65 10.78
CA ILE A 107 -8.24 5.07 10.87
C ILE A 107 -7.76 5.59 9.52
N LYS A 108 -8.29 6.76 9.14
CA LYS A 108 -7.86 7.55 7.98
C LYS A 108 -7.71 9.01 8.39
N HIS A 109 -6.69 9.69 7.84
CA HIS A 109 -6.41 11.11 8.10
C HIS A 109 -6.78 12.00 6.91
N ILE A 110 -7.71 11.53 6.09
CA ILE A 110 -8.21 12.24 4.91
C ILE A 110 -9.70 11.97 4.69
N PHE A 111 -10.41 13.01 4.27
CA PHE A 111 -11.76 12.90 3.73
C PHE A 111 -11.94 13.88 2.56
N VAL A 112 -12.58 13.45 1.48
CA VAL A 112 -12.88 14.27 0.31
C VAL A 112 -14.38 14.52 0.26
N ASP A 113 -14.79 15.76 0.50
CA ASP A 113 -16.18 16.17 0.38
C ASP A 113 -16.46 16.64 -1.05
N ASN A 114 -17.17 15.84 -1.82
CA ASN A 114 -17.61 16.13 -3.19
C ASN A 114 -19.03 16.69 -3.25
N THR A 115 -19.64 17.01 -2.11
CA THR A 115 -21.05 17.47 -2.03
C THR A 115 -21.16 18.97 -1.82
N VAL A 116 -20.09 19.71 -2.04
CA VAL A 116 -19.99 21.16 -1.88
C VAL A 116 -20.23 21.90 -3.18
N GLN A 117 -20.54 23.19 -3.07
CA GLN A 117 -20.77 24.10 -4.19
C GLN A 117 -19.69 25.18 -4.22
N ASN A 118 -19.19 25.49 -5.42
CA ASN A 118 -18.24 26.57 -5.60
C ASN A 118 -18.81 27.92 -5.17
N GLY A 119 -17.97 28.75 -4.57
CA GLY A 119 -18.31 30.09 -4.11
C GLY A 119 -19.07 30.15 -2.78
N ARG A 120 -19.40 29.01 -2.18
CA ARG A 120 -20.03 28.96 -0.87
C ARG A 120 -19.01 28.71 0.23
N THR A 121 -19.09 29.44 1.33
CA THR A 121 -18.23 29.22 2.49
C THR A 121 -18.69 28.00 3.27
N TYR A 122 -17.74 27.12 3.60
CA TYR A 122 -17.96 25.97 4.48
C TYR A 122 -17.03 26.02 5.66
N TYR A 123 -17.56 25.57 6.80
CA TYR A 123 -16.84 25.41 8.07
C TYR A 123 -16.75 23.91 8.35
N TYR A 124 -15.55 23.41 8.54
CA TYR A 124 -15.29 22.02 8.87
C TYR A 124 -14.67 21.90 10.24
N ALA A 125 -15.03 20.86 10.96
CA ALA A 125 -14.37 20.46 12.19
C ALA A 125 -14.07 18.97 12.16
N VAL A 126 -12.85 18.61 12.50
CA VAL A 126 -12.47 17.22 12.78
C VAL A 126 -12.32 17.07 14.28
N VAL A 127 -13.04 16.12 14.85
CA VAL A 127 -12.95 15.82 16.28
C VAL A 127 -12.48 14.40 16.48
N ALA A 128 -11.53 14.20 17.39
CA ALA A 128 -11.15 12.89 17.87
C ALA A 128 -12.01 12.54 19.08
N TYR A 129 -12.40 11.28 19.22
CA TYR A 129 -13.18 10.78 20.33
C TYR A 129 -12.56 9.52 20.94
N ASP A 130 -12.86 9.24 22.20
CA ASP A 130 -12.44 8.07 22.95
C ASP A 130 -13.57 7.03 23.04
N PHE A 131 -13.25 5.84 23.51
CA PHE A 131 -14.26 4.78 23.74
C PHE A 131 -14.95 4.90 25.11
N GLY A 132 -14.58 5.89 25.94
CA GLY A 132 -15.13 6.07 27.28
C GLY A 132 -14.50 5.15 28.32
N ALA A 133 -15.20 4.98 29.45
CA ALA A 133 -14.75 4.13 30.55
C ALA A 133 -15.89 3.27 31.10
N PRO A 134 -16.19 2.13 30.47
CA PRO A 134 -17.33 1.27 30.86
C PRO A 134 -17.18 0.71 32.28
N ASP A 135 -15.98 0.45 32.76
CA ASP A 135 -15.70 -0.22 34.03
C ASP A 135 -15.69 0.75 35.22
N ILE A 136 -15.89 2.05 35.03
CA ILE A 136 -15.83 3.06 36.10
C ILE A 136 -17.24 3.50 36.53
N GLY A 137 -17.68 3.03 37.69
CA GLY A 137 -19.01 3.36 38.24
C GLY A 137 -20.14 2.88 37.34
N PRO A 138 -21.09 3.77 36.91
CA PRO A 138 -22.14 3.43 35.94
C PRO A 138 -21.67 3.45 34.48
N GLY A 139 -20.38 3.54 34.25
CA GLY A 139 -19.78 3.82 32.97
C GLY A 139 -19.70 5.34 32.65
N ILE A 140 -18.60 5.77 32.09
CA ILE A 140 -18.38 7.16 31.63
C ILE A 140 -18.52 7.19 30.12
N ALA A 141 -19.40 8.05 29.63
CA ALA A 141 -19.62 8.23 28.19
C ALA A 141 -18.33 8.62 27.46
N PRO A 142 -18.17 8.17 26.20
CA PRO A 142 -17.13 8.70 25.33
C PRO A 142 -17.14 10.22 25.25
N SER A 143 -15.96 10.80 25.10
CA SER A 143 -15.78 12.24 24.95
C SER A 143 -15.11 12.59 23.62
N GLU A 144 -15.42 13.77 23.08
CA GLU A 144 -14.86 14.26 21.82
C GLU A 144 -14.30 15.68 21.97
N ASN A 145 -13.38 16.06 21.09
CA ASN A 145 -12.81 17.41 21.08
C ASN A 145 -13.88 18.46 20.75
N ASN A 146 -13.72 19.65 21.33
CA ASN A 146 -14.54 20.79 20.98
C ASN A 146 -14.09 21.42 19.66
N ALA A 147 -15.04 21.83 18.84
CA ALA A 147 -14.81 22.72 17.70
C ALA A 147 -15.06 24.16 18.15
N VAL A 148 -14.03 25.01 18.09
CA VAL A 148 -14.11 26.39 18.56
C VAL A 148 -13.98 27.36 17.40
N ILE A 149 -14.96 28.26 17.24
CA ILE A 149 -14.92 29.41 16.34
C ILE A 149 -15.24 30.65 17.18
N GLU A 150 -14.28 31.55 17.28
CA GLU A 150 -14.48 32.83 17.98
C GLU A 150 -14.80 33.94 16.98
N LEU A 151 -15.81 34.71 17.28
CA LEU A 151 -16.24 35.83 16.47
C LEU A 151 -15.84 37.15 17.12
N ASP A 152 -15.66 38.20 16.34
CA ASP A 152 -15.46 39.56 16.81
C ASP A 152 -16.80 40.28 17.08
N GLU A 153 -16.75 41.57 17.45
CA GLU A 153 -17.93 42.38 17.71
C GLU A 153 -18.81 42.62 16.47
N ALA A 154 -18.24 42.44 15.27
CA ALA A 154 -18.96 42.49 13.98
C ALA A 154 -19.49 41.14 13.53
N GLU A 155 -19.38 40.13 14.39
CA GLU A 155 -19.69 38.73 14.10
C GLU A 155 -18.86 38.11 12.97
N GLU A 156 -17.68 38.65 12.68
CA GLU A 156 -16.73 38.03 11.77
C GLU A 156 -15.82 37.03 12.49
N VAL A 157 -15.33 36.01 11.79
CA VAL A 157 -14.45 34.98 12.34
C VAL A 157 -13.11 35.61 12.75
N ARG A 158 -12.83 35.64 14.05
CA ARG A 158 -11.60 36.17 14.63
C ARG A 158 -10.52 35.11 14.76
N THR A 159 -10.87 33.98 15.36
CA THR A 159 -9.98 32.84 15.55
C THR A 159 -10.72 31.53 15.39
N ILE A 160 -10.01 30.49 14.96
CA ILE A 160 -10.53 29.12 14.87
C ILE A 160 -9.63 28.17 15.63
N GLY A 161 -10.21 27.11 16.18
CA GLY A 161 -9.46 26.00 16.77
C GLY A 161 -8.61 25.31 15.69
N LYS A 162 -7.51 24.68 16.10
CA LYS A 162 -6.62 23.99 15.14
C LYS A 162 -7.29 22.80 14.41
N ASN A 163 -8.39 22.29 14.96
CA ASN A 163 -9.21 21.23 14.38
C ASN A 163 -10.39 21.77 13.55
N VAL A 164 -10.40 23.07 13.27
CA VAL A 164 -11.43 23.75 12.47
C VAL A 164 -10.77 24.39 11.25
N ALA A 165 -11.46 24.35 10.12
CA ALA A 165 -11.03 25.03 8.90
C ALA A 165 -12.22 25.74 8.24
N VAL A 166 -11.96 26.90 7.64
CA VAL A 166 -12.91 27.66 6.83
C VAL A 166 -12.42 27.66 5.41
N VAL A 167 -13.27 27.24 4.46
CA VAL A 167 -12.87 27.06 3.07
C VAL A 167 -13.99 27.43 2.10
N VAL A 168 -13.64 28.01 0.97
CA VAL A 168 -14.53 28.29 -0.16
C VAL A 168 -14.06 27.50 -1.35
N PRO A 169 -14.78 26.44 -1.77
CA PRO A 169 -14.48 25.73 -3.01
C PRO A 169 -14.59 26.67 -4.19
N HIS A 170 -13.70 26.53 -5.15
CA HIS A 170 -13.71 27.35 -6.36
C HIS A 170 -13.09 26.59 -7.53
N GLN A 171 -13.45 27.01 -8.74
CA GLN A 171 -12.78 26.55 -9.95
C GLN A 171 -11.34 27.01 -9.96
N ARG A 172 -10.47 26.24 -10.59
CA ARG A 172 -9.08 26.66 -10.84
C ARG A 172 -9.05 27.90 -11.71
N ALA A 173 -8.00 28.70 -11.53
CA ALA A 173 -7.76 29.83 -12.45
C ALA A 173 -7.57 29.31 -13.88
N ALA A 174 -8.16 29.99 -14.87
CA ALA A 174 -8.01 29.59 -16.26
C ALA A 174 -6.53 29.57 -16.67
N GLY A 175 -6.10 28.47 -17.28
CA GLY A 175 -4.71 28.24 -17.69
C GLY A 175 -3.75 27.86 -16.58
N TYR A 176 -4.22 27.61 -15.37
CA TYR A 176 -3.37 27.11 -14.29
C TYR A 176 -3.00 25.65 -14.55
N VAL A 177 -1.71 25.36 -14.59
CA VAL A 177 -1.17 24.01 -14.70
C VAL A 177 -0.66 23.59 -13.33
N PRO A 178 -1.33 22.60 -12.67
CA PRO A 178 -0.87 22.11 -11.38
C PRO A 178 0.47 21.39 -11.51
N PRO A 179 1.27 21.32 -10.44
CA PRO A 179 2.44 20.45 -10.41
C PRO A 179 2.01 18.99 -10.62
N GLU A 180 2.78 18.27 -11.40
CA GLU A 180 2.59 16.85 -11.66
C GLU A 180 3.66 16.04 -10.93
N ILE A 181 3.39 14.76 -10.70
CA ILE A 181 4.37 13.85 -10.12
C ILE A 181 5.01 13.07 -11.27
N GLU A 182 6.32 13.14 -11.35
CA GLU A 182 7.10 12.38 -12.32
C GLU A 182 7.70 11.13 -11.64
N MET A 183 7.28 9.96 -12.10
CA MET A 183 7.82 8.68 -11.63
C MET A 183 9.13 8.39 -12.34
N GLN A 184 10.15 7.99 -11.57
CA GLN A 184 11.40 7.50 -12.14
C GLN A 184 11.32 5.98 -12.33
N GLU A 185 11.75 5.51 -13.50
CA GLU A 185 11.83 4.08 -13.75
C GLU A 185 12.83 3.43 -12.81
N SER A 186 12.43 2.35 -12.14
CA SER A 186 13.28 1.53 -11.29
C SER A 186 13.00 0.06 -11.53
N GLU A 187 14.05 -0.75 -11.58
CA GLU A 187 13.88 -2.20 -11.59
C GLU A 187 13.57 -2.68 -10.16
N MET A 188 12.36 -3.18 -9.98
CA MET A 188 11.92 -3.76 -8.71
C MET A 188 11.82 -5.28 -8.80
N LEU A 189 12.15 -5.95 -7.71
CA LEU A 189 11.87 -7.38 -7.55
C LEU A 189 10.41 -7.63 -7.18
N GLY A 190 9.83 -6.78 -6.35
CA GLY A 190 8.42 -6.81 -6.00
C GLY A 190 7.50 -6.56 -7.19
N SER A 191 6.33 -7.17 -7.19
CA SER A 191 5.36 -7.08 -8.28
C SER A 191 4.21 -6.11 -8.01
N GLY A 192 4.17 -5.50 -6.84
CA GLY A 192 3.22 -4.47 -6.48
C GLY A 192 3.40 -3.17 -7.24
N THR A 193 2.50 -2.21 -7.01
CA THR A 193 2.57 -0.86 -7.58
C THR A 193 2.58 0.20 -6.49
N VAL A 194 3.22 1.31 -6.78
CA VAL A 194 3.30 2.47 -5.90
C VAL A 194 2.86 3.69 -6.69
N GLU A 195 1.84 4.40 -6.18
CA GLU A 195 1.26 5.56 -6.83
C GLU A 195 1.22 6.74 -5.85
N PRO A 196 2.09 7.74 -5.99
CA PRO A 196 1.99 8.98 -5.22
C PRO A 196 0.83 9.84 -5.71
N LEU A 197 0.08 10.38 -4.76
CA LEU A 197 -1.15 11.15 -4.99
C LEU A 197 -1.02 12.54 -4.36
N ILE A 198 -1.33 13.59 -5.11
CA ILE A 198 -1.40 14.95 -4.56
C ILE A 198 -2.71 15.11 -3.79
N ARG A 199 -2.61 15.45 -2.50
CA ARG A 199 -3.76 15.65 -1.61
C ARG A 199 -3.91 17.10 -1.16
N ALA A 200 -2.83 17.77 -0.82
CA ALA A 200 -2.82 19.15 -0.36
C ALA A 200 -1.82 19.98 -1.19
N GLN A 201 -2.29 20.56 -2.28
CA GLN A 201 -1.45 21.26 -3.25
C GLN A 201 -0.65 22.43 -2.63
N GLY A 202 -1.25 23.15 -1.68
CA GLY A 202 -0.56 24.26 -0.99
C GLY A 202 0.55 23.83 -0.02
N SER A 203 0.68 22.53 0.26
CA SER A 203 1.73 21.98 1.12
C SER A 203 2.80 21.22 0.33
N LEU A 204 2.71 21.20 -1.00
CA LEU A 204 3.68 20.51 -1.84
C LEU A 204 5.04 21.20 -1.80
N LYS A 205 6.08 20.42 -1.67
CA LYS A 205 7.46 20.87 -1.90
C LYS A 205 7.83 20.62 -3.36
N GLN A 206 7.65 21.65 -4.18
CA GLN A 206 7.95 21.60 -5.60
C GLN A 206 9.44 21.43 -5.86
N GLY A 207 9.82 20.65 -6.86
CA GLY A 207 11.20 20.32 -7.20
C GLY A 207 11.86 19.34 -6.22
N HIS A 208 11.12 18.76 -5.26
CA HIS A 208 11.65 17.79 -4.33
C HIS A 208 11.53 16.36 -4.89
N GLN A 209 12.59 15.58 -4.67
CA GLN A 209 12.70 14.19 -5.06
C GLN A 209 12.53 13.29 -3.84
N TYR A 210 11.68 12.31 -3.96
CA TYR A 210 11.37 11.34 -2.90
C TYR A 210 11.78 9.93 -3.28
N ALA A 211 12.25 9.16 -2.30
CA ALA A 211 12.56 7.74 -2.42
C ALA A 211 11.75 6.95 -1.39
N LEU A 212 10.95 6.00 -1.87
CA LEU A 212 10.24 5.04 -1.05
C LEU A 212 11.00 3.72 -1.06
N THR A 213 11.31 3.19 0.11
CA THR A 213 12.02 1.92 0.33
C THR A 213 11.19 0.99 1.21
N PHE A 214 11.51 -0.31 1.15
CA PHE A 214 10.80 -1.34 1.90
C PHE A 214 11.72 -2.02 2.90
N SER A 215 11.14 -2.47 4.01
CA SER A 215 11.77 -3.37 4.97
C SER A 215 11.12 -4.74 4.88
N VAL A 216 11.89 -5.80 5.15
CA VAL A 216 11.39 -7.17 5.08
C VAL A 216 11.83 -7.98 6.29
N ASP A 217 10.99 -8.90 6.73
CA ASP A 217 11.33 -9.95 7.67
C ASP A 217 11.44 -11.29 6.98
N THR A 218 12.48 -12.04 7.31
CA THR A 218 12.69 -13.39 6.81
C THR A 218 11.94 -14.39 7.69
N ILE A 219 10.95 -15.07 7.11
CA ILE A 219 10.10 -16.05 7.81
C ILE A 219 10.55 -17.49 7.63
N GLY A 220 11.51 -17.77 6.77
CA GLY A 220 12.09 -19.09 6.57
C GLY A 220 13.34 -19.05 5.71
N THR A 221 14.30 -19.98 5.98
CA THR A 221 15.57 -20.06 5.25
C THR A 221 15.94 -21.49 4.89
N ILE A 222 16.68 -21.64 3.79
CA ILE A 222 17.40 -22.88 3.47
C ILE A 222 18.82 -22.75 4.03
N SER A 223 19.10 -23.44 5.14
CA SER A 223 20.43 -23.39 5.77
C SER A 223 21.52 -23.78 4.79
N GLY A 224 22.49 -22.87 4.59
CA GLY A 224 23.65 -23.05 3.70
C GLY A 224 23.39 -22.72 2.22
N TYR A 225 22.28 -22.03 1.93
CA TYR A 225 21.99 -21.47 0.60
C TYR A 225 21.49 -20.02 0.73
N ASP A 226 22.31 -19.06 0.37
CA ASP A 226 22.09 -17.63 0.65
C ASP A 226 20.87 -17.04 -0.06
N TYR A 227 20.45 -17.62 -1.17
CA TYR A 227 19.29 -17.15 -1.95
C TYR A 227 18.00 -17.94 -1.65
N GLY A 228 18.06 -18.83 -0.65
CA GLY A 228 16.95 -19.69 -0.24
C GLY A 228 16.27 -19.16 1.00
N PHE A 229 15.41 -18.14 0.86
CA PHE A 229 14.64 -17.60 1.96
C PHE A 229 13.24 -17.14 1.51
N GLN A 230 12.32 -17.15 2.44
CA GLN A 230 10.98 -16.58 2.31
C GLN A 230 10.88 -15.36 3.23
N TYR A 231 10.22 -14.33 2.77
CA TYR A 231 10.10 -13.06 3.47
C TYR A 231 8.70 -12.47 3.34
N VAL A 232 8.40 -11.54 4.23
CA VAL A 232 7.22 -10.66 4.18
C VAL A 232 7.68 -9.21 4.23
N THR A 233 6.97 -8.32 3.56
CA THR A 233 7.22 -6.87 3.64
C THR A 233 6.60 -6.34 4.93
N ASN A 234 7.42 -5.81 5.83
CA ASN A 234 7.00 -5.39 7.17
C ASN A 234 7.29 -3.92 7.50
N GLY A 235 7.67 -3.14 6.51
CA GLY A 235 7.90 -1.71 6.71
C GLY A 235 8.07 -0.95 5.41
N ILE A 236 7.78 0.35 5.51
CA ILE A 236 7.91 1.33 4.44
C ILE A 236 8.60 2.56 5.01
N LYS A 237 9.53 3.13 4.27
CA LYS A 237 10.18 4.40 4.62
C LYS A 237 10.22 5.29 3.40
N ILE A 238 9.90 6.57 3.59
CA ILE A 238 9.97 7.58 2.54
C ILE A 238 10.98 8.64 2.97
N TYR A 239 11.90 8.93 2.08
CA TYR A 239 12.96 9.91 2.26
C TYR A 239 12.76 11.05 1.26
N ASP A 240 13.02 12.26 1.70
CA ASP A 240 13.24 13.41 0.84
C ASP A 240 14.74 13.43 0.48
N GLU A 241 15.08 13.09 -0.77
CA GLU A 241 16.47 13.01 -1.22
C GLU A 241 17.03 14.40 -1.58
N THR A 242 16.20 15.43 -1.75
CA THR A 242 16.62 16.80 -2.03
C THR A 242 17.19 17.46 -0.80
N ASP A 243 16.57 17.25 0.36
CA ASP A 243 16.99 17.79 1.65
C ASP A 243 17.85 16.78 2.43
N SER A 244 19.04 16.46 1.90
CA SER A 244 20.06 15.64 2.61
C SER A 244 19.56 14.25 3.05
N THR A 245 18.71 13.62 2.26
CA THR A 245 18.10 12.31 2.52
C THR A 245 17.39 12.26 3.89
N LEU A 246 16.48 13.19 4.09
CA LEU A 246 15.69 13.30 5.31
C LEU A 246 14.57 12.26 5.33
N LEU A 247 14.51 11.43 6.37
CA LEU A 247 13.38 10.54 6.61
C LEU A 247 12.14 11.37 6.99
N ILE A 248 11.10 11.33 6.16
CA ILE A 248 9.86 12.10 6.35
C ILE A 248 8.66 11.25 6.73
N TYR A 249 8.68 9.96 6.40
CA TYR A 249 7.61 9.02 6.73
C TYR A 249 8.16 7.63 7.02
N SER A 250 7.62 6.97 8.04
CA SER A 250 7.94 5.57 8.35
C SER A 250 6.69 4.86 8.84
N GLU A 251 6.45 3.70 8.28
CA GLU A 251 5.42 2.76 8.70
C GLU A 251 6.08 1.40 8.92
N ASP A 252 6.15 0.96 10.14
CA ASP A 252 6.71 -0.33 10.53
C ASP A 252 6.11 -0.80 11.86
N THR A 253 6.49 -1.97 12.31
CA THR A 253 6.02 -2.57 13.58
C THR A 253 6.21 -1.64 14.78
N SER A 254 7.25 -0.80 14.79
CA SER A 254 7.55 0.08 15.92
C SER A 254 6.53 1.21 16.10
N LYS A 255 5.88 1.64 15.03
CA LYS A 255 4.81 2.66 15.06
C LYS A 255 3.60 2.19 15.88
N TYR A 256 3.41 0.88 15.99
CA TYR A 256 2.21 0.27 16.57
C TYR A 256 2.45 -0.40 17.95
N VAL A 257 3.69 -0.44 18.42
CA VAL A 257 4.01 -0.99 19.75
C VAL A 257 3.29 -0.20 20.84
N GLY A 258 2.46 -0.89 21.63
CA GLY A 258 1.68 -0.31 22.73
C GLY A 258 0.38 0.38 22.29
N LYS A 259 -0.04 0.28 21.04
CA LYS A 259 -1.40 0.57 20.59
C LYS A 259 -2.23 -0.70 20.67
N ASN A 260 -3.50 -0.59 21.09
CA ASN A 260 -4.47 -1.68 21.01
C ASN A 260 -5.02 -1.82 19.58
N ILE A 261 -4.15 -1.74 18.59
CA ILE A 261 -4.54 -1.95 17.20
C ILE A 261 -4.39 -3.44 16.92
N VAL A 262 -5.52 -4.12 16.78
CA VAL A 262 -5.57 -5.52 16.38
C VAL A 262 -5.37 -5.59 14.87
N TYR A 263 -4.19 -5.99 14.44
CA TYR A 263 -4.00 -6.39 13.04
C TYR A 263 -4.56 -7.79 12.84
N LYS A 264 -5.17 -8.00 11.70
CA LYS A 264 -5.93 -9.22 11.31
C LYS A 264 -5.16 -10.53 11.38
N ASP A 265 -3.90 -10.56 11.77
CA ASP A 265 -3.12 -11.78 11.95
C ASP A 265 -2.36 -11.82 13.26
N THR A 266 -2.39 -12.99 13.87
CA THR A 266 -1.98 -13.44 15.20
C THR A 266 -0.49 -13.27 15.54
N ALA A 267 0.27 -12.50 14.80
CA ALA A 267 1.62 -12.11 15.12
C ALA A 267 1.65 -10.60 15.31
N ASP A 268 2.36 -10.11 16.31
CA ASP A 268 2.60 -8.70 16.63
C ASP A 268 3.35 -7.93 15.52
N TYR A 269 3.10 -8.25 14.24
CA TYR A 269 3.80 -7.69 13.09
C TYR A 269 2.85 -6.90 12.21
N TRP A 270 3.22 -5.66 11.92
CA TRP A 270 2.67 -4.99 10.77
C TRP A 270 3.23 -5.66 9.50
N THR A 271 2.35 -6.08 8.63
CA THR A 271 2.68 -6.55 7.30
C THR A 271 1.85 -5.80 6.29
N LEU A 272 2.41 -5.57 5.12
CA LEU A 272 1.67 -4.97 4.03
C LEU A 272 0.59 -5.97 3.58
N ASN A 273 -0.67 -5.65 3.90
CA ASN A 273 -1.80 -6.53 3.58
C ASN A 273 -2.06 -6.52 2.07
N THR A 274 -2.20 -7.71 1.48
CA THR A 274 -2.39 -7.89 0.03
C THR A 274 -3.83 -7.79 -0.43
N ASP A 275 -4.78 -7.76 0.49
CA ASP A 275 -6.21 -7.68 0.18
C ASP A 275 -6.69 -6.24 -0.09
N GLU A 276 -5.88 -5.24 0.28
CA GLU A 276 -6.24 -3.83 0.19
C GLU A 276 -5.07 -2.96 -0.27
N ILE A 277 -5.39 -1.85 -0.96
CA ILE A 277 -4.41 -0.81 -1.26
C ILE A 277 -4.07 -0.09 0.05
N PHE A 278 -2.80 -0.14 0.43
CA PHE A 278 -2.30 0.61 1.57
C PHE A 278 -2.15 2.08 1.21
N LEU A 279 -2.66 2.97 2.07
CA LEU A 279 -2.49 4.42 1.94
C LEU A 279 -1.63 4.94 3.09
N THR A 280 -0.55 5.64 2.77
CA THR A 280 0.25 6.32 3.79
C THR A 280 -0.53 7.44 4.46
N ASP A 281 -0.07 7.93 5.60
CA ASP A 281 -0.46 9.26 6.05
C ASP A 281 -0.01 10.33 5.05
N ILE A 282 -0.55 11.54 5.19
CA ILE A 282 -0.18 12.63 4.31
C ILE A 282 1.09 13.30 4.85
N PHE A 283 2.06 13.47 3.97
CA PHE A 283 3.30 14.18 4.21
C PHE A 283 3.54 15.15 3.04
N ASP A 284 4.04 16.34 3.31
CA ASP A 284 4.34 17.36 2.30
C ASP A 284 3.24 17.55 1.23
N GLY A 285 1.96 17.38 1.61
CA GLY A 285 0.82 17.45 0.68
C GLY A 285 0.61 16.22 -0.20
N LEU A 286 1.41 15.18 -0.03
CA LEU A 286 1.36 13.91 -0.75
C LEU A 286 0.78 12.78 0.11
N GLN A 287 0.20 11.80 -0.55
CA GLN A 287 -0.15 10.49 0.00
C GLN A 287 0.27 9.43 -1.00
N VAL A 288 0.84 8.34 -0.56
CA VAL A 288 1.24 7.26 -1.46
C VAL A 288 0.29 6.08 -1.31
N ALA A 289 -0.27 5.64 -2.43
CA ALA A 289 -1.04 4.42 -2.52
C ALA A 289 -0.11 3.26 -2.92
N ILE A 290 -0.15 2.16 -2.20
CA ILE A 290 0.68 0.98 -2.43
C ILE A 290 -0.23 -0.23 -2.59
N ASP A 291 -0.22 -0.81 -3.77
CA ASP A 291 -0.79 -2.13 -4.02
C ASP A 291 0.33 -3.16 -3.84
N PRO A 292 0.30 -3.98 -2.80
CA PRO A 292 1.35 -4.96 -2.53
C PRO A 292 1.40 -6.12 -3.53
N GLY A 293 0.37 -6.30 -4.34
CA GLY A 293 0.29 -7.26 -5.43
C GLY A 293 -0.11 -8.65 -4.99
N VAL A 294 0.77 -9.45 -4.41
CA VAL A 294 0.48 -10.86 -4.08
C VAL A 294 0.97 -11.25 -2.69
N GLU A 295 0.14 -11.98 -1.97
CA GLU A 295 0.48 -12.56 -0.68
C GLU A 295 1.45 -13.75 -0.83
N GLN A 296 1.12 -14.65 -1.77
CA GLN A 296 1.97 -15.81 -2.04
C GLN A 296 2.65 -15.69 -3.40
N PRO A 297 3.97 -15.88 -3.46
CA PRO A 297 4.70 -15.83 -4.71
C PRO A 297 4.15 -16.83 -5.73
N ARG A 298 4.06 -16.39 -6.98
CA ARG A 298 3.64 -17.23 -8.10
C ARG A 298 4.33 -16.79 -9.40
N ILE A 299 4.47 -17.70 -10.36
CA ILE A 299 5.05 -17.36 -11.67
C ILE A 299 4.14 -16.35 -12.39
N SER A 300 4.74 -15.27 -12.86
CA SER A 300 4.11 -14.28 -13.70
C SER A 300 4.18 -14.72 -15.17
N TYR A 301 3.17 -15.39 -15.65
CA TYR A 301 3.13 -15.79 -17.07
C TYR A 301 2.99 -14.59 -18.04
N GLN A 302 2.61 -13.42 -17.54
CA GLN A 302 2.54 -12.19 -18.35
C GLN A 302 3.92 -11.55 -18.55
N LYS A 303 4.81 -11.65 -17.54
CA LYS A 303 6.16 -11.11 -17.59
C LYS A 303 7.20 -12.14 -18.02
N SER A 304 6.88 -13.43 -17.92
CA SER A 304 7.74 -14.52 -18.39
C SER A 304 7.61 -14.69 -19.91
N GLY A 305 8.73 -14.98 -20.57
CA GLY A 305 8.73 -15.16 -22.02
C GLY A 305 10.12 -15.07 -22.61
N TRP A 306 10.18 -15.17 -23.94
CA TRP A 306 11.43 -15.03 -24.66
C TRP A 306 11.94 -13.60 -24.64
N LEU A 307 13.16 -13.40 -24.13
CA LEU A 307 13.88 -12.14 -24.25
C LEU A 307 14.48 -12.02 -25.67
N ASN A 308 14.99 -13.12 -26.19
CA ASN A 308 15.42 -13.27 -27.58
C ASN A 308 15.23 -14.72 -28.01
N GLY A 309 15.04 -14.94 -29.30
CA GLY A 309 14.80 -16.27 -29.85
C GLY A 309 13.36 -16.73 -29.78
N SER A 310 13.16 -18.03 -29.89
CA SER A 310 11.84 -18.67 -29.87
C SER A 310 11.97 -20.17 -29.59
N GLY A 311 10.88 -20.80 -29.25
CA GLY A 311 10.81 -22.25 -29.02
C GLY A 311 9.63 -22.58 -28.13
N ASN A 312 9.33 -23.88 -28.04
CA ASN A 312 8.25 -24.34 -27.19
C ASN A 312 8.79 -24.77 -25.82
N ILE A 313 8.41 -24.02 -24.79
CA ILE A 313 8.83 -24.24 -23.41
C ILE A 313 7.63 -24.05 -22.48
N ARG A 314 7.48 -24.96 -21.53
CA ARG A 314 6.48 -24.85 -20.46
C ARG A 314 7.18 -24.81 -19.12
N ILE A 315 6.80 -23.84 -18.30
CA ILE A 315 7.30 -23.67 -16.94
C ILE A 315 6.18 -24.00 -15.97
N THR A 316 6.47 -24.88 -15.00
CA THR A 316 5.53 -25.29 -13.97
C THR A 316 6.15 -25.01 -12.59
N PRO A 317 5.50 -24.21 -11.74
CA PRO A 317 5.97 -23.97 -10.37
C PRO A 317 5.74 -25.20 -9.50
N THR A 318 6.57 -25.38 -8.49
CA THR A 318 6.33 -26.37 -7.44
C THR A 318 5.77 -25.66 -6.20
N GLN A 319 4.55 -26.03 -5.79
CA GLN A 319 3.85 -25.41 -4.66
C GLN A 319 4.01 -26.22 -3.36
N THR A 320 4.73 -27.31 -3.41
CA THR A 320 4.75 -28.33 -2.33
C THR A 320 6.01 -28.27 -1.45
N GLU A 321 6.96 -27.42 -1.80
CA GLU A 321 8.14 -27.18 -1.00
C GLU A 321 7.80 -26.16 0.11
N ALA A 322 8.32 -26.39 1.29
CA ALA A 322 8.13 -25.49 2.44
C ALA A 322 8.75 -24.09 2.22
N LEU A 323 9.63 -23.97 1.24
CA LEU A 323 10.27 -22.72 0.84
C LEU A 323 10.28 -22.60 -0.68
N MET A 324 9.63 -21.60 -1.18
CA MET A 324 9.70 -21.21 -2.59
C MET A 324 10.99 -20.45 -2.87
N LEU A 325 11.44 -20.51 -4.12
CA LEU A 325 12.53 -19.70 -4.65
C LEU A 325 11.97 -18.73 -5.70
N PRO A 326 11.24 -17.69 -5.30
CA PRO A 326 10.45 -16.87 -6.21
C PRO A 326 11.28 -15.73 -6.81
N TRP A 327 12.38 -16.08 -7.44
CA TRP A 327 13.30 -15.10 -8.00
C TRP A 327 13.08 -14.92 -9.52
N LYS A 328 13.86 -14.05 -10.12
CA LYS A 328 13.92 -13.85 -11.56
C LYS A 328 14.98 -14.76 -12.14
N TYR A 329 14.65 -15.52 -13.17
CA TYR A 329 15.59 -16.49 -13.76
C TYR A 329 15.68 -16.32 -15.27
N ASN A 330 16.90 -16.48 -15.80
CA ASN A 330 17.12 -16.64 -17.22
C ASN A 330 17.49 -18.11 -17.52
N ILE A 331 16.74 -18.72 -18.43
CA ILE A 331 17.09 -19.98 -19.04
C ILE A 331 17.83 -19.63 -20.33
N VAL A 332 19.14 -19.88 -20.36
CA VAL A 332 20.03 -19.51 -21.46
C VAL A 332 20.41 -20.75 -22.23
N PHE A 333 20.06 -20.81 -23.51
CA PHE A 333 20.40 -21.90 -24.41
C PHE A 333 21.74 -21.63 -25.08
N SER A 334 22.41 -22.71 -25.54
CA SER A 334 23.71 -22.67 -26.18
C SER A 334 23.77 -23.73 -27.28
N ASP A 335 24.67 -23.53 -28.24
CA ASP A 335 25.02 -24.57 -29.22
C ASP A 335 26.00 -25.59 -28.65
N ASP A 336 26.50 -25.36 -27.41
CA ASP A 336 27.35 -26.32 -26.70
C ASP A 336 26.49 -27.28 -25.88
N ASP A 337 26.51 -28.56 -26.24
CA ASP A 337 25.77 -29.62 -25.53
C ASP A 337 26.20 -29.82 -24.07
N SER A 338 27.27 -29.15 -23.66
CA SER A 338 27.83 -29.18 -22.30
C SER A 338 27.83 -27.80 -21.63
N ALA A 339 26.94 -26.87 -22.06
CA ALA A 339 26.80 -25.56 -21.47
C ALA A 339 26.48 -25.61 -19.96
N TYR A 340 25.80 -26.67 -19.52
CA TYR A 340 25.66 -27.04 -18.13
C TYR A 340 26.08 -28.50 -17.93
N VAL A 341 26.95 -28.75 -16.96
CA VAL A 341 27.31 -30.10 -16.52
C VAL A 341 26.99 -30.24 -15.04
N GLY A 342 25.98 -31.05 -14.74
CA GLY A 342 25.54 -31.32 -13.37
C GLY A 342 26.58 -32.17 -12.62
N ILE A 343 26.63 -31.95 -11.31
CA ILE A 343 27.38 -32.85 -10.39
C ILE A 343 26.37 -33.75 -9.67
N GLY A 344 26.80 -34.95 -9.25
CA GLY A 344 25.93 -35.92 -8.59
C GLY A 344 25.18 -35.32 -7.42
N ARG A 345 23.85 -35.37 -7.49
CA ARG A 345 22.96 -34.83 -6.45
C ARG A 345 22.28 -35.95 -5.68
N SER A 346 22.22 -35.78 -4.35
CA SER A 346 21.45 -36.64 -3.44
C SER A 346 20.19 -35.89 -2.96
N GLY A 347 19.34 -36.60 -2.23
CA GLY A 347 18.13 -36.04 -1.66
C GLY A 347 16.89 -36.30 -2.49
N THR A 348 15.75 -35.87 -1.95
CA THR A 348 14.44 -36.06 -2.57
C THR A 348 14.11 -34.88 -3.47
N VAL A 349 13.79 -35.15 -4.71
CA VAL A 349 13.24 -34.19 -5.66
C VAL A 349 11.74 -34.47 -5.80
N ARG A 350 10.93 -33.44 -5.75
CA ARG A 350 9.46 -33.55 -5.80
C ARG A 350 8.91 -32.80 -7.01
N ASP A 351 7.87 -33.37 -7.61
CA ASP A 351 7.13 -32.73 -8.69
C ASP A 351 6.16 -31.65 -8.19
N GLU A 352 5.40 -31.06 -9.09
CA GLU A 352 4.40 -30.02 -8.83
C GLU A 352 3.26 -30.49 -7.88
N ASN A 353 3.05 -31.78 -7.75
CA ASN A 353 2.06 -32.39 -6.87
C ASN A 353 2.64 -32.85 -5.50
N GLY A 354 3.95 -32.59 -5.28
CA GLY A 354 4.67 -33.05 -4.08
C GLY A 354 5.09 -34.50 -4.12
N THR A 355 4.89 -35.19 -5.24
CA THR A 355 5.29 -36.58 -5.41
C THR A 355 6.79 -36.67 -5.65
N SER A 356 7.47 -37.59 -4.94
CA SER A 356 8.89 -37.84 -5.18
C SER A 356 9.10 -38.53 -6.53
N ILE A 357 10.03 -38.00 -7.33
CA ILE A 357 10.44 -38.68 -8.57
C ILE A 357 11.31 -39.93 -8.32
N GLY A 358 11.58 -40.26 -7.05
CA GLY A 358 12.24 -41.50 -6.65
C GLY A 358 13.68 -41.62 -7.17
N THR A 359 13.97 -42.78 -7.75
CA THR A 359 15.28 -43.08 -8.37
C THR A 359 15.35 -42.76 -9.84
N ASN A 360 14.21 -42.46 -10.49
CA ASN A 360 14.12 -42.10 -11.90
C ASN A 360 14.65 -40.70 -12.16
N LYS A 361 15.96 -40.52 -11.93
CA LYS A 361 16.58 -39.20 -12.06
C LYS A 361 18.01 -39.27 -12.55
N ILE A 362 18.32 -38.48 -13.55
CA ILE A 362 19.68 -38.24 -13.99
C ILE A 362 20.20 -37.02 -13.21
N THR A 363 21.18 -37.24 -12.35
CA THR A 363 21.70 -36.22 -11.42
C THR A 363 22.97 -35.55 -11.93
N GLN A 364 23.56 -36.04 -13.01
CA GLN A 364 24.74 -35.49 -13.67
C GLN A 364 24.43 -35.22 -15.14
N PRO A 365 23.41 -34.40 -15.46
CA PRO A 365 23.08 -34.13 -16.85
C PRO A 365 24.14 -33.25 -17.51
N ALA A 366 24.43 -33.52 -18.81
CA ALA A 366 25.05 -32.57 -19.70
C ALA A 366 23.95 -31.95 -20.56
N LEU A 367 23.81 -30.64 -20.54
CA LEU A 367 22.72 -29.92 -21.18
C LEU A 367 23.27 -28.76 -22.02
N ASN A 368 22.58 -28.46 -23.12
CA ASN A 368 22.86 -27.29 -23.94
C ASN A 368 22.19 -26.00 -23.43
N PHE A 369 21.75 -25.97 -22.18
CA PHE A 369 21.25 -24.78 -21.53
C PHE A 369 21.62 -24.79 -20.03
N TYR A 370 21.62 -23.59 -19.44
CA TYR A 370 21.77 -23.40 -18.01
C TYR A 370 20.76 -22.38 -17.50
N VAL A 371 20.59 -22.32 -16.18
CA VAL A 371 19.64 -21.40 -15.54
C VAL A 371 20.39 -20.50 -14.56
N GLN A 372 20.19 -19.19 -14.70
CA GLN A 372 20.78 -18.16 -13.83
C GLN A 372 19.70 -17.50 -12.99
N ASN A 373 19.97 -17.29 -11.69
CA ASN A 373 19.17 -16.45 -10.84
C ASN A 373 19.59 -15.00 -11.02
N THR A 374 18.81 -14.21 -11.76
CA THR A 374 19.16 -12.82 -12.09
C THR A 374 18.72 -11.80 -11.05
N SER A 375 18.08 -12.24 -9.94
CA SER A 375 17.72 -11.35 -8.83
C SER A 375 18.92 -10.98 -7.96
N PHE A 376 20.03 -11.71 -8.04
CA PHE A 376 21.20 -11.51 -7.20
C PHE A 376 22.48 -11.58 -8.02
N ILE A 377 23.52 -10.91 -7.53
CA ILE A 377 24.89 -11.04 -8.03
C ILE A 377 25.69 -11.71 -6.92
N ASP A 378 26.35 -12.82 -7.24
CA ASP A 378 27.29 -13.45 -6.34
C ASP A 378 28.49 -12.54 -6.12
N THR A 379 28.69 -12.10 -4.89
CA THR A 379 29.72 -11.13 -4.53
C THR A 379 31.15 -11.66 -4.69
N ALA A 380 31.33 -12.98 -4.69
CA ALA A 380 32.65 -13.61 -4.87
C ALA A 380 33.05 -13.71 -6.34
N THR A 381 32.08 -13.91 -7.23
CA THR A 381 32.34 -14.12 -8.66
C THR A 381 31.96 -12.92 -9.52
N GLY A 382 31.12 -12.01 -9.02
CA GLY A 382 30.54 -10.91 -9.80
C GLY A 382 29.54 -11.36 -10.88
N GLN A 383 29.06 -12.61 -10.81
CA GLN A 383 28.19 -13.23 -11.80
C GLN A 383 26.84 -13.57 -11.19
N TYR A 384 25.84 -13.82 -12.03
CA TYR A 384 24.58 -14.37 -11.56
C TYR A 384 24.75 -15.82 -11.08
N PRO A 385 24.21 -16.20 -9.90
CA PRO A 385 24.27 -17.57 -9.42
C PRO A 385 23.62 -18.55 -10.40
N LEU A 386 24.30 -19.66 -10.68
CA LEU A 386 23.73 -20.74 -11.46
C LEU A 386 22.82 -21.61 -10.59
N MET A 387 21.72 -22.06 -11.16
CA MET A 387 20.82 -23.01 -10.55
C MET A 387 21.23 -24.45 -10.87
N ASP A 388 20.96 -25.34 -9.93
CA ASP A 388 21.17 -26.77 -10.14
C ASP A 388 20.01 -27.38 -10.95
N ILE A 389 20.34 -28.37 -11.78
CA ILE A 389 19.34 -29.06 -12.62
C ILE A 389 19.45 -30.55 -12.37
N VAL A 390 18.30 -31.19 -12.15
CA VAL A 390 18.12 -32.65 -12.12
C VAL A 390 17.07 -33.02 -13.17
N VAL A 391 17.34 -34.04 -13.96
CA VAL A 391 16.40 -34.52 -14.99
C VAL A 391 15.58 -35.67 -14.42
N HIS A 392 14.25 -35.60 -14.56
CA HIS A 392 13.38 -36.74 -14.32
C HIS A 392 13.31 -37.56 -15.60
N ASP A 393 13.87 -38.75 -15.57
CA ASP A 393 13.85 -39.74 -16.61
C ASP A 393 12.49 -40.45 -16.57
N GLU A 394 11.55 -40.00 -17.37
CA GLU A 394 10.15 -40.44 -17.38
C GLU A 394 9.98 -41.92 -17.81
N ASN A 395 10.85 -42.38 -18.69
CA ASN A 395 10.82 -43.76 -19.19
C ASN A 395 11.89 -44.69 -18.60
N ASN A 396 12.73 -44.17 -17.70
CA ASN A 396 13.76 -44.86 -16.92
C ASN A 396 14.76 -45.63 -17.83
N ASN A 397 15.28 -44.95 -18.87
CA ASN A 397 16.24 -45.49 -19.79
C ASN A 397 17.67 -44.95 -19.66
N ASP A 398 17.88 -44.08 -18.67
CA ASP A 398 19.14 -43.37 -18.38
C ASP A 398 19.66 -42.49 -19.57
N ILE A 399 18.78 -42.08 -20.45
CA ILE A 399 19.06 -41.21 -21.60
C ILE A 399 18.23 -39.94 -21.46
N ILE A 400 18.84 -38.77 -21.66
CA ILE A 400 18.13 -37.50 -21.68
C ILE A 400 17.39 -37.32 -22.99
N GLU A 401 16.08 -37.30 -22.95
CA GLU A 401 15.20 -37.16 -24.10
C GLU A 401 14.33 -35.91 -24.01
N VAL A 402 14.72 -34.90 -24.77
CA VAL A 402 13.95 -33.64 -24.84
C VAL A 402 12.55 -33.93 -25.40
N GLY A 403 11.51 -33.44 -24.71
CA GLY A 403 10.10 -33.70 -25.07
C GLY A 403 9.49 -34.92 -24.39
N ILE A 404 10.29 -35.75 -23.69
CA ILE A 404 9.84 -36.84 -22.83
C ILE A 404 10.15 -36.49 -21.39
N ASP A 405 11.41 -36.15 -21.08
CA ASP A 405 11.91 -35.89 -19.74
C ASP A 405 11.60 -34.48 -19.28
N ARG A 406 11.55 -34.32 -17.95
CA ARG A 406 11.34 -33.02 -17.30
C ARG A 406 12.57 -32.58 -16.54
N PHE A 407 12.85 -31.27 -16.58
CA PHE A 407 14.05 -30.66 -16.02
C PHE A 407 13.68 -29.88 -14.76
N PHE A 408 14.11 -30.36 -13.60
CA PHE A 408 13.87 -29.76 -12.30
C PHE A 408 14.97 -28.77 -11.99
N VAL A 409 14.64 -27.49 -11.91
CA VAL A 409 15.55 -26.42 -11.58
C VAL A 409 15.42 -26.10 -10.11
N GLY A 410 16.53 -26.05 -9.38
CA GLY A 410 16.47 -25.83 -7.95
C GLY A 410 17.82 -25.51 -7.30
N ALA A 411 17.85 -25.66 -5.99
CA ALA A 411 19.00 -25.34 -5.15
C ALA A 411 19.50 -26.55 -4.39
N THR A 412 20.83 -26.64 -4.24
CA THR A 412 21.50 -27.64 -3.42
C THR A 412 22.39 -27.02 -2.37
N VAL A 413 22.65 -27.77 -1.31
CA VAL A 413 23.70 -27.45 -0.32
C VAL A 413 24.68 -28.62 -0.30
N GLY A 414 25.90 -28.35 -0.72
CA GLY A 414 26.83 -29.41 -1.05
C GLY A 414 26.31 -30.26 -2.22
N THR A 415 26.08 -31.54 -1.97
CA THR A 415 25.47 -32.44 -2.97
C THR A 415 23.98 -32.70 -2.73
N ARG A 416 23.39 -32.15 -1.68
CA ARG A 416 22.01 -32.45 -1.28
C ARG A 416 21.02 -31.43 -1.87
N TRP A 417 20.07 -31.93 -2.65
CA TRP A 417 18.92 -31.14 -3.13
C TRP A 417 18.08 -30.62 -1.98
N ARG A 418 17.71 -29.35 -2.02
CA ARG A 418 16.98 -28.67 -0.92
C ARG A 418 15.64 -28.13 -1.33
N ALA A 419 15.54 -27.57 -2.50
CA ALA A 419 14.29 -26.98 -2.99
C ALA A 419 14.26 -26.98 -4.52
N THR A 420 13.08 -27.12 -5.08
CA THR A 420 12.81 -26.94 -6.51
C THR A 420 12.18 -25.59 -6.73
N ALA A 421 12.73 -24.76 -7.61
CA ALA A 421 12.16 -23.48 -7.99
C ALA A 421 11.02 -23.67 -8.98
N PHE A 422 11.29 -24.40 -10.07
CA PHE A 422 10.30 -24.71 -11.12
C PHE A 422 10.77 -25.90 -11.96
N ILE A 423 9.85 -26.39 -12.78
CA ILE A 423 10.09 -27.50 -13.70
C ILE A 423 9.99 -26.97 -15.13
N ILE A 424 10.94 -27.34 -15.97
CA ILE A 424 10.95 -27.08 -17.41
C ILE A 424 10.48 -28.34 -18.15
N ASP A 425 9.56 -28.14 -19.08
CA ASP A 425 9.02 -29.17 -19.93
C ASP A 425 9.05 -28.65 -21.38
N PHE A 426 9.70 -29.42 -22.26
CA PHE A 426 9.82 -29.12 -23.67
C PHE A 426 8.85 -29.97 -24.52
N LYS A 427 7.63 -30.26 -24.03
CA LYS A 427 6.64 -31.01 -24.81
C LYS A 427 6.53 -30.45 -26.22
N LEU A 428 7.13 -31.20 -27.15
CA LEU A 428 7.12 -30.88 -28.56
C LEU A 428 5.83 -31.44 -29.16
N ASP A 429 4.76 -30.65 -29.13
CA ASP A 429 3.61 -30.94 -29.96
C ASP A 429 4.03 -30.92 -31.45
N SER A 430 3.26 -31.59 -32.32
CA SER A 430 3.59 -31.70 -33.75
C SER A 430 3.86 -30.32 -34.38
N GLY A 431 5.11 -30.07 -34.76
CA GLY A 431 5.55 -28.81 -35.36
C GLY A 431 6.21 -27.82 -34.38
N ALA A 432 6.36 -28.16 -33.10
CA ALA A 432 7.09 -27.35 -32.15
C ALA A 432 8.62 -27.47 -32.39
N THR A 433 9.32 -26.37 -32.11
CA THR A 433 10.78 -26.31 -32.21
C THR A 433 11.41 -26.28 -30.83
N TYR A 434 12.45 -27.08 -30.64
CA TYR A 434 13.32 -26.99 -29.47
C TYR A 434 14.18 -25.71 -29.55
N PRO A 435 14.33 -24.94 -28.44
CA PRO A 435 15.15 -23.75 -28.43
C PRO A 435 16.62 -24.08 -28.74
N GLN A 436 17.28 -23.21 -29.49
CA GLN A 436 18.68 -23.41 -29.92
C GLN A 436 19.47 -22.13 -29.68
N GLY A 437 20.77 -22.26 -29.62
CA GLY A 437 21.84 -21.26 -29.53
C GLY A 437 21.43 -19.90 -29.01
N ASP A 438 22.14 -19.27 -28.13
CA ASP A 438 21.97 -17.91 -27.59
C ASP A 438 20.52 -17.43 -27.24
N ASN A 439 19.52 -18.34 -27.35
CA ASN A 439 18.14 -18.00 -26.97
C ASN A 439 18.03 -17.89 -25.45
N THR A 440 17.26 -16.90 -24.99
CA THR A 440 17.07 -16.68 -23.56
C THR A 440 15.60 -16.55 -23.23
N TYR A 441 15.13 -17.37 -22.29
CA TYR A 441 13.77 -17.32 -21.77
C TYR A 441 13.78 -16.81 -20.33
N LEU A 442 12.99 -15.76 -20.07
CA LEU A 442 12.81 -15.18 -18.73
C LEU A 442 11.70 -15.93 -17.99
N VAL A 443 11.98 -16.35 -16.77
CA VAL A 443 10.99 -16.79 -15.78
C VAL A 443 10.92 -15.74 -14.70
N ASP A 444 9.81 -14.99 -14.66
CA ASP A 444 9.58 -13.99 -13.64
C ASP A 444 8.51 -14.44 -12.65
N TRP A 445 8.60 -13.96 -11.42
CA TRP A 445 7.68 -14.28 -10.35
C TRP A 445 6.98 -13.02 -9.84
N GLN A 446 5.70 -13.13 -9.55
CA GLN A 446 5.02 -12.19 -8.69
C GLN A 446 5.38 -12.48 -7.25
N ARG A 447 5.77 -11.44 -6.50
CA ARG A 447 6.26 -11.55 -5.12
C ARG A 447 6.07 -10.23 -4.37
N PRO A 448 6.05 -10.23 -3.03
CA PRO A 448 6.03 -9.01 -2.22
C PRO A 448 7.22 -8.09 -2.53
N PHE A 449 7.14 -6.84 -2.12
CA PHE A 449 8.26 -5.91 -2.21
C PHE A 449 9.45 -6.39 -1.38
N PHE A 450 10.64 -6.16 -1.90
CA PHE A 450 11.89 -6.60 -1.30
C PHE A 450 12.74 -5.42 -0.81
N VAL A 451 13.71 -5.68 0.05
CA VAL A 451 14.58 -4.65 0.66
C VAL A 451 15.38 -3.82 -0.35
N THR A 452 15.63 -4.38 -1.54
CA THR A 452 16.33 -3.66 -2.62
C THR A 452 15.40 -2.80 -3.48
N ASP A 453 14.10 -2.98 -3.34
CA ASP A 453 13.13 -2.22 -4.11
C ASP A 453 13.13 -0.76 -3.63
N THR A 454 13.22 0.15 -4.57
CA THR A 454 13.18 1.58 -4.31
C THR A 454 12.37 2.25 -5.41
N VAL A 455 11.33 2.97 -5.01
CA VAL A 455 10.52 3.78 -5.92
C VAL A 455 10.90 5.23 -5.73
N ARG A 456 11.27 5.90 -6.81
CA ARG A 456 11.59 7.33 -6.82
C ARG A 456 10.57 8.11 -7.63
N PHE A 457 10.22 9.27 -7.10
CA PHE A 457 9.35 10.21 -7.80
C PHE A 457 9.72 11.64 -7.42
N GLU A 458 9.41 12.56 -8.33
CA GLU A 458 9.67 13.99 -8.18
C GLU A 458 8.37 14.77 -8.27
N VAL A 459 8.21 15.78 -7.42
CA VAL A 459 7.12 16.75 -7.53
C VAL A 459 7.58 17.86 -8.46
N GLY A 460 6.99 17.91 -9.65
CA GLY A 460 7.30 18.93 -10.64
C GLY A 460 7.04 20.35 -10.12
N GLU A 461 7.69 21.33 -10.74
CA GLU A 461 7.43 22.72 -10.44
C GLU A 461 6.10 23.17 -11.07
N GLU A 462 5.43 24.12 -10.42
CA GLU A 462 4.27 24.80 -10.99
C GLU A 462 4.70 25.60 -12.23
N THR A 463 4.18 25.23 -13.38
CA THR A 463 4.61 25.85 -14.66
C THR A 463 3.94 27.21 -14.92
N GLY A 464 3.22 27.75 -13.97
CA GLY A 464 2.57 29.03 -14.09
C GLY A 464 1.38 29.03 -15.07
N LEU A 465 1.08 30.19 -15.66
CA LEU A 465 -0.06 30.35 -16.55
C LEU A 465 0.25 29.88 -17.96
N ASP A 466 -0.39 28.82 -18.43
CA ASP A 466 -0.39 28.44 -19.85
C ASP A 466 -1.49 29.17 -20.61
N LEU A 467 -1.08 30.07 -21.48
CA LEU A 467 -2.00 30.93 -22.28
C LEU A 467 -2.85 30.11 -23.29
N SER A 468 -2.37 28.96 -23.74
CA SER A 468 -3.12 28.10 -24.66
C SER A 468 -4.25 27.36 -23.92
N ILE A 469 -3.96 26.85 -22.74
CA ILE A 469 -4.93 26.24 -21.84
C ILE A 469 -5.92 27.33 -21.36
N ALA A 470 -5.41 28.50 -20.94
CA ALA A 470 -6.25 29.60 -20.50
C ALA A 470 -7.28 30.00 -21.56
N LYS A 471 -6.90 30.02 -22.83
CA LYS A 471 -7.81 30.32 -23.94
C LYS A 471 -8.89 29.25 -24.08
N THR A 472 -8.52 27.97 -24.00
CA THR A 472 -9.46 26.85 -24.09
C THR A 472 -10.44 26.86 -22.91
N ASP A 473 -9.94 27.14 -21.70
CA ASP A 473 -10.76 27.23 -20.50
C ASP A 473 -11.77 28.40 -20.60
N LEU A 474 -11.31 29.56 -21.06
CA LEU A 474 -12.17 30.74 -21.25
C LEU A 474 -13.20 30.54 -22.36
N ASP A 475 -12.86 29.83 -23.44
CA ASP A 475 -13.80 29.50 -24.53
C ASP A 475 -14.92 28.54 -24.04
N SER A 476 -14.70 27.84 -22.95
CA SER A 476 -15.72 26.97 -22.30
C SER A 476 -16.72 27.74 -21.44
N ILE A 477 -16.42 28.98 -21.05
CA ILE A 477 -17.29 29.79 -20.19
C ILE A 477 -18.48 30.29 -21.01
N ARG A 478 -19.67 29.83 -20.63
CA ARG A 478 -20.93 30.31 -21.22
C ARG A 478 -21.56 31.38 -20.34
N VAL A 479 -21.65 32.61 -20.87
CA VAL A 479 -22.46 33.64 -20.22
C VAL A 479 -23.94 33.41 -20.54
N VAL A 480 -24.70 33.05 -19.52
CA VAL A 480 -26.16 32.98 -19.64
C VAL A 480 -26.73 34.38 -19.39
N PRO A 481 -27.33 35.04 -20.41
CA PRO A 481 -27.96 36.34 -20.19
C PRO A 481 -29.12 36.18 -19.18
N VAL A 482 -29.01 36.84 -18.04
CA VAL A 482 -30.13 36.92 -17.09
C VAL A 482 -31.04 38.05 -17.63
N SER A 483 -32.19 37.66 -18.16
CA SER A 483 -33.25 38.65 -18.51
C SER A 483 -33.87 39.15 -17.21
N TYR A 484 -33.53 40.37 -16.81
CA TYR A 484 -34.27 41.06 -15.77
C TYR A 484 -35.65 41.44 -16.33
N THR A 485 -36.67 40.67 -15.96
CA THR A 485 -38.05 41.17 -16.09
C THR A 485 -38.24 42.21 -15.00
N HIS A 486 -38.20 43.48 -15.37
CA HIS A 486 -38.70 44.55 -14.52
C HIS A 486 -40.23 44.28 -14.27
N MET A 487 -40.58 43.88 -13.09
CA MET A 487 -41.94 44.11 -12.64
C MET A 487 -42.11 45.59 -12.35
N THR A 488 -42.74 46.32 -13.27
CA THR A 488 -43.33 47.62 -12.99
C THR A 488 -44.57 47.36 -12.15
N LEU A 489 -44.62 47.97 -10.96
CA LEU A 489 -45.80 48.10 -10.10
C LEU A 489 -46.91 48.87 -10.75
#